data_81136a4e4fbdbde7f2a92d4a7c8a7656
#
_entry.id   81136a4e4fbdbde7f2a92d4a7c8a7656
#
_cell.length_a   1.000
_cell.length_b   1.000
_cell.length_c   1.000
_cell.angle_alpha   90.00
_cell.angle_beta   90.00
_cell.angle_gamma   90.00
#
_symmetry.space_group_name_H-M   'P 1'
#
loop_
_entity.id
_entity.type
_entity.pdbx_description
1 polymer ?
#
loop_
_entity_poly.entity_id
_entity_poly.type
_entity_poly.pdbx_seq_one_letter_code
_entity_poly.pdbx_strand_id
1 'polypeptide(L)'
;MSNMAHKTSWEPNKKKGEVFLARRSNLWKALGPGILVACAAIGGSHLVWSTRAGAEFGWSLLWLVLLANLLKFPFFFFGQRYAAATGESLLAGYKRLGIAYVWIFLTINILTGTINIAGVSMLSGALLSGYGITATSVPHLTVGVLITCGGLLLVGHYKLLDSLAKIIITVLGISTILAVVLALPNQPEIPANFVAPSPYQWASFAFIISLLGWMPAPI
;
A
#
# COMPACT_ATOMS: atom_id res chain seq x y z
N MET A 1 -25.84 -66.99 18.79
CA MET A 1 -26.74 -65.89 18.36
C MET A 1 -26.18 -64.59 18.83
N SER A 2 -25.49 -63.94 17.96
CA SER A 2 -24.66 -62.76 18.25
C SER A 2 -25.47 -61.48 18.01
N ASN A 3 -25.52 -60.64 19.03
CA ASN A 3 -26.18 -59.34 18.97
C ASN A 3 -25.19 -58.30 18.40
N MET A 4 -25.29 -58.02 17.11
CA MET A 4 -24.66 -56.84 16.51
C MET A 4 -25.53 -55.61 16.75
N ALA A 5 -25.26 -54.88 17.79
CA ALA A 5 -25.83 -53.56 17.99
C ALA A 5 -25.03 -52.54 17.14
N HIS A 6 -25.63 -52.14 16.04
CA HIS A 6 -25.15 -51.08 15.15
C HIS A 6 -25.25 -49.73 15.86
N LYS A 7 -24.15 -49.28 16.41
CA LYS A 7 -24.03 -47.93 16.99
C LYS A 7 -23.72 -46.91 15.89
N THR A 8 -24.72 -46.47 15.17
CA THR A 8 -24.66 -45.31 14.31
C THR A 8 -24.80 -44.06 15.17
N SER A 9 -23.67 -43.62 15.75
CA SER A 9 -23.62 -42.28 16.33
C SER A 9 -23.30 -41.29 15.23
N TRP A 10 -24.34 -40.69 14.68
CA TRP A 10 -24.27 -39.58 13.78
C TRP A 10 -23.83 -38.32 14.58
N GLU A 11 -22.55 -37.93 14.53
CA GLU A 11 -22.04 -36.68 15.11
C GLU A 11 -21.58 -35.71 14.00
N PRO A 12 -22.52 -34.99 13.32
CA PRO A 12 -22.13 -34.05 12.26
C PRO A 12 -21.76 -32.65 12.75
N ASN A 13 -22.06 -32.30 13.98
CA ASN A 13 -22.06 -30.89 14.39
C ASN A 13 -20.76 -30.43 15.06
N LYS A 14 -20.01 -31.29 15.74
CA LYS A 14 -18.71 -30.91 16.32
C LYS A 14 -17.64 -30.60 15.28
N LYS A 15 -17.51 -31.44 14.24
CA LYS A 15 -16.53 -31.22 13.16
C LYS A 15 -16.75 -29.93 12.38
N LYS A 16 -18.01 -29.51 12.15
CA LYS A 16 -18.30 -28.24 11.48
C LYS A 16 -17.92 -27.04 12.35
N GLY A 17 -18.14 -27.11 13.66
CA GLY A 17 -17.72 -26.07 14.60
C GLY A 17 -16.20 -25.94 14.70
N GLU A 18 -15.49 -27.06 14.80
CA GLU A 18 -14.02 -27.07 14.85
C GLU A 18 -13.38 -26.56 13.56
N VAL A 19 -13.93 -26.96 12.40
CA VAL A 19 -13.49 -26.44 11.09
C VAL A 19 -13.77 -24.94 10.97
N PHE A 20 -14.92 -24.46 11.46
CA PHE A 20 -15.25 -23.03 11.42
C PHE A 20 -14.34 -22.22 12.35
N LEU A 21 -14.07 -22.69 13.56
CA LEU A 21 -13.17 -22.04 14.51
C LEU A 21 -11.71 -22.08 14.03
N ALA A 22 -11.27 -23.20 13.47
CA ALA A 22 -9.95 -23.31 12.85
C ALA A 22 -9.80 -22.37 11.63
N ARG A 23 -10.84 -22.23 10.82
CA ARG A 23 -10.89 -21.28 9.71
C ARG A 23 -10.82 -19.81 10.20
N ARG A 24 -11.50 -19.50 11.30
CA ARG A 24 -11.49 -18.15 11.90
C ARG A 24 -10.14 -17.81 12.52
N SER A 25 -9.50 -18.76 13.21
CA SER A 25 -8.15 -18.56 13.75
C SER A 25 -7.10 -18.38 12.64
N ASN A 26 -7.26 -19.03 11.50
CA ASN A 26 -6.39 -18.87 10.34
C ASN A 26 -6.59 -17.53 9.63
N LEU A 27 -7.82 -16.96 9.63
CA LEU A 27 -8.06 -15.61 9.10
C LEU A 27 -7.33 -14.54 9.91
N TRP A 28 -7.34 -14.62 11.25
CA TRP A 28 -6.59 -13.69 12.09
C TRP A 28 -5.09 -13.79 11.88
N LYS A 29 -4.56 -14.99 11.68
CA LYS A 29 -3.13 -15.21 11.34
C LYS A 29 -2.79 -14.68 9.95
N ALA A 30 -3.72 -14.74 9.00
CA ALA A 30 -3.54 -14.21 7.65
C ALA A 30 -3.63 -12.68 7.58
N LEU A 31 -4.32 -12.03 8.54
CA LEU A 31 -4.40 -10.57 8.62
C LEU A 31 -3.04 -9.91 8.87
N GLY A 32 -2.15 -10.55 9.64
CA GLY A 32 -0.81 -10.00 9.93
C GLY A 32 0.00 -9.67 8.67
N PRO A 33 0.23 -10.63 7.76
CA PRO A 33 0.88 -10.36 6.48
C PRO A 33 0.12 -9.36 5.60
N GLY A 34 -1.23 -9.39 5.60
CA GLY A 34 -2.05 -8.42 4.86
C GLY A 34 -1.87 -6.98 5.36
N ILE A 35 -1.82 -6.79 6.68
CA ILE A 35 -1.52 -5.50 7.29
C ILE A 35 -0.11 -5.03 6.89
N LEU A 36 0.88 -5.91 6.89
CA LEU A 36 2.25 -5.56 6.46
C LEU A 36 2.30 -5.10 5.00
N VAL A 37 1.58 -5.78 4.11
CA VAL A 37 1.48 -5.36 2.70
C VAL A 37 0.77 -4.02 2.58
N ALA A 38 -0.33 -3.80 3.31
CA ALA A 38 -1.01 -2.51 3.37
C ALA A 38 -0.08 -1.41 3.91
N CYS A 39 0.72 -1.74 4.93
CA CYS A 39 1.74 -0.86 5.49
C CYS A 39 2.80 -0.46 4.46
N ALA A 40 3.30 -1.39 3.68
CA ALA A 40 4.26 -1.11 2.62
C ALA A 40 3.64 -0.31 1.46
N ALA A 41 2.33 -0.47 1.25
CA ALA A 41 1.59 0.17 0.17
C ALA A 41 1.20 1.62 0.48
N ILE A 42 0.80 1.92 1.73
CA ILE A 42 0.37 3.26 2.13
C ILE A 42 1.59 4.10 2.50
N GLY A 43 1.92 5.07 1.69
CA GLY A 43 3.01 6.02 1.93
C GLY A 43 2.52 7.47 1.96
N GLY A 44 3.41 8.40 2.25
CA GLY A 44 3.13 9.84 2.22
C GLY A 44 2.58 10.33 0.87
N SER A 45 2.96 9.66 -0.21
CA SER A 45 2.41 9.92 -1.54
C SER A 45 0.90 9.75 -1.60
N HIS A 46 0.33 8.72 -0.94
CA HIS A 46 -1.11 8.53 -0.90
C HIS A 46 -1.83 9.71 -0.23
N LEU A 47 -1.26 10.24 0.83
CA LEU A 47 -1.83 11.41 1.52
C LEU A 47 -1.71 12.67 0.67
N VAL A 48 -0.55 12.93 0.08
CA VAL A 48 -0.31 14.14 -0.70
C VAL A 48 -1.09 14.12 -2.02
N TRP A 49 -1.00 13.05 -2.80
CA TRP A 49 -1.67 12.99 -4.10
C TRP A 49 -3.19 12.89 -4.00
N SER A 50 -3.73 12.17 -3.02
CA SER A 50 -5.19 12.10 -2.84
C SER A 50 -5.79 13.40 -2.35
N THR A 51 -5.13 14.08 -1.40
CA THR A 51 -5.57 15.39 -0.92
C THR A 51 -5.50 16.44 -2.03
N ARG A 52 -4.42 16.43 -2.81
CA ARG A 52 -4.26 17.33 -3.95
C ARG A 52 -5.28 17.02 -5.05
N ALA A 53 -5.54 15.75 -5.34
CA ALA A 53 -6.57 15.35 -6.28
C ALA A 53 -7.96 15.87 -5.88
N GLY A 54 -8.29 15.75 -4.59
CA GLY A 54 -9.54 16.28 -4.05
C GLY A 54 -9.62 17.80 -4.09
N ALA A 55 -8.52 18.51 -3.77
CA ALA A 55 -8.45 19.95 -3.77
C ALA A 55 -8.53 20.56 -5.19
N GLU A 56 -7.83 19.95 -6.15
CA GLU A 56 -7.77 20.48 -7.53
C GLU A 56 -8.95 20.02 -8.40
N PHE A 57 -9.38 18.76 -8.27
CA PHE A 57 -10.35 18.13 -9.17
C PHE A 57 -11.68 17.76 -8.50
N GLY A 58 -11.80 17.98 -7.18
CA GLY A 58 -12.98 17.54 -6.43
C GLY A 58 -13.20 16.04 -6.57
N TRP A 59 -14.42 15.61 -6.86
CA TRP A 59 -14.80 14.21 -7.00
C TRP A 59 -14.60 13.64 -8.42
N SER A 60 -14.18 14.45 -9.38
CA SER A 60 -14.12 14.05 -10.80
C SER A 60 -13.13 12.92 -11.09
N LEU A 61 -12.09 12.76 -10.26
CA LEU A 61 -11.11 11.70 -10.42
C LEU A 61 -11.45 10.40 -9.66
N LEU A 62 -12.52 10.38 -8.86
CA LEU A 62 -12.87 9.21 -8.04
C LEU A 62 -13.06 7.95 -8.90
N TRP A 63 -13.78 8.08 -10.01
CA TRP A 63 -14.04 6.95 -10.90
C TRP A 63 -12.76 6.39 -11.54
N LEU A 64 -11.77 7.26 -11.85
CA LEU A 64 -10.46 6.85 -12.37
C LEU A 64 -9.67 6.04 -11.33
N VAL A 65 -9.68 6.47 -10.08
CA VAL A 65 -9.04 5.73 -8.98
C VAL A 65 -9.71 4.36 -8.79
N LEU A 66 -11.04 4.29 -8.81
CA LEU A 66 -11.77 3.03 -8.72
C LEU A 66 -11.44 2.10 -9.90
N LEU A 67 -11.41 2.64 -11.12
CA LEU A 67 -11.05 1.88 -12.31
C LEU A 67 -9.61 1.36 -12.24
N ALA A 68 -8.65 2.19 -11.78
CA ALA A 68 -7.27 1.75 -11.60
C ALA A 68 -7.15 0.61 -10.59
N ASN A 69 -7.89 0.67 -9.48
CA ASN A 69 -7.95 -0.40 -8.49
C ASN A 69 -8.50 -1.70 -9.11
N LEU A 70 -9.57 -1.59 -9.88
CA LEU A 70 -10.17 -2.76 -10.56
C LEU A 70 -9.21 -3.38 -11.57
N LEU A 71 -8.52 -2.57 -12.37
CA LEU A 71 -7.56 -3.05 -13.38
C LEU A 71 -6.28 -3.63 -12.77
N LYS A 72 -5.80 -3.09 -11.64
CA LYS A 72 -4.61 -3.62 -10.94
C LYS A 72 -4.92 -4.85 -10.07
N PHE A 73 -6.18 -5.05 -9.64
CA PHE A 73 -6.57 -6.17 -8.79
C PHE A 73 -6.12 -7.55 -9.31
N PRO A 74 -6.27 -7.90 -10.62
CA PRO A 74 -5.83 -9.20 -11.11
C PRO A 74 -4.33 -9.45 -10.91
N PHE A 75 -3.50 -8.43 -11.08
CA PHE A 75 -2.04 -8.56 -10.92
C PHE A 75 -1.67 -8.91 -9.48
N PHE A 76 -2.26 -8.23 -8.50
CA PHE A 76 -2.08 -8.57 -7.08
C PHE A 76 -2.60 -9.98 -6.76
N PHE A 77 -3.76 -10.33 -7.27
CA PHE A 77 -4.40 -11.61 -7.01
C PHE A 77 -3.60 -12.78 -7.58
N PHE A 78 -3.22 -12.70 -8.85
CA PHE A 78 -2.51 -13.80 -9.52
C PHE A 78 -1.07 -13.93 -9.03
N GLY A 79 -0.38 -12.84 -8.71
CA GLY A 79 0.97 -12.90 -8.14
C GLY A 79 1.01 -13.67 -6.83
N GLN A 80 0.13 -13.33 -5.90
CA GLN A 80 0.03 -14.02 -4.61
C GLN A 80 -0.41 -15.49 -4.77
N ARG A 81 -1.34 -15.75 -5.68
CA ARG A 81 -1.84 -17.10 -5.96
C ARG A 81 -0.76 -17.99 -6.57
N TYR A 82 0.08 -17.43 -7.45
CA TYR A 82 1.23 -18.14 -7.99
C TYR A 82 2.20 -18.54 -6.87
N ALA A 83 2.62 -17.61 -6.04
CA ALA A 83 3.54 -17.87 -4.94
C ALA A 83 2.96 -18.89 -3.95
N ALA A 84 1.67 -18.81 -3.63
CA ALA A 84 1.00 -19.75 -2.73
C ALA A 84 0.86 -21.16 -3.33
N ALA A 85 0.64 -21.27 -4.64
CA ALA A 85 0.46 -22.55 -5.31
C ALA A 85 1.77 -23.28 -5.60
N THR A 86 2.84 -22.54 -5.91
CA THR A 86 4.13 -23.11 -6.29
C THR A 86 5.15 -23.17 -5.17
N GLY A 87 4.95 -22.37 -4.10
CA GLY A 87 5.94 -22.16 -3.05
C GLY A 87 7.17 -21.37 -3.50
N GLU A 88 7.14 -20.80 -4.71
CA GLU A 88 8.24 -20.08 -5.34
C GLU A 88 7.94 -18.59 -5.46
N SER A 89 9.01 -17.78 -5.56
CA SER A 89 8.86 -16.36 -5.85
C SER A 89 8.47 -16.12 -7.31
N LEU A 90 7.84 -14.98 -7.60
CA LEU A 90 7.55 -14.56 -8.97
C LEU A 90 8.81 -14.47 -9.83
N LEU A 91 9.95 -14.11 -9.24
CA LEU A 91 11.23 -14.05 -9.93
C LEU A 91 11.68 -15.41 -10.44
N ALA A 92 11.41 -16.49 -9.68
CA ALA A 92 11.67 -17.86 -10.12
C ALA A 92 10.76 -18.22 -11.32
N GLY A 93 9.51 -17.76 -11.30
CA GLY A 93 8.59 -17.89 -12.43
C GLY A 93 9.11 -17.18 -13.70
N TYR A 94 9.55 -15.94 -13.56
CA TYR A 94 10.15 -15.19 -14.70
C TYR A 94 11.40 -15.87 -15.25
N LYS A 95 12.25 -16.42 -14.39
CA LYS A 95 13.43 -17.19 -14.83
C LYS A 95 13.06 -18.42 -15.67
N ARG A 96 11.94 -19.09 -15.35
CA ARG A 96 11.44 -20.23 -16.14
C ARG A 96 10.95 -19.82 -17.53
N LEU A 97 10.40 -18.62 -17.66
CA LEU A 97 9.99 -18.05 -18.96
C LEU A 97 11.19 -17.65 -19.80
N GLY A 98 12.30 -17.30 -19.16
CA GLY A 98 13.55 -16.94 -19.83
C GLY A 98 14.34 -15.88 -19.06
N ILE A 99 15.66 -15.89 -19.21
CA ILE A 99 16.55 -14.97 -18.51
C ILE A 99 16.31 -13.49 -18.91
N ALA A 100 15.82 -13.24 -20.10
CA ALA A 100 15.50 -11.90 -20.58
C ALA A 100 14.44 -11.22 -19.70
N TYR A 101 13.40 -11.97 -19.26
CA TYR A 101 12.36 -11.44 -18.37
C TYR A 101 12.91 -11.03 -17.00
N VAL A 102 13.91 -11.76 -16.51
CA VAL A 102 14.60 -11.42 -15.25
C VAL A 102 15.35 -10.09 -15.40
N TRP A 103 16.06 -9.90 -16.51
CA TRP A 103 16.79 -8.66 -16.79
C TRP A 103 15.84 -7.46 -16.95
N ILE A 104 14.73 -7.64 -17.67
CA ILE A 104 13.72 -6.59 -17.82
C ILE A 104 13.15 -6.21 -16.43
N PHE A 105 12.77 -7.22 -15.63
CA PHE A 105 12.27 -7.00 -14.28
C PHE A 105 13.30 -6.26 -13.41
N LEU A 106 14.55 -6.69 -13.41
CA LEU A 106 15.62 -6.06 -12.65
C LEU A 106 15.84 -4.60 -13.05
N THR A 107 15.90 -4.32 -14.35
CA THR A 107 16.08 -2.96 -14.89
C THR A 107 14.93 -2.05 -14.45
N ILE A 108 13.69 -2.50 -14.62
CA ILE A 108 12.52 -1.73 -14.20
C ILE A 108 12.56 -1.48 -12.68
N ASN A 109 12.89 -2.49 -11.87
CA ASN A 109 12.95 -2.33 -10.42
C ASN A 109 14.06 -1.35 -9.97
N ILE A 110 15.24 -1.39 -10.59
CA ILE A 110 16.32 -0.45 -10.26
C ILE A 110 15.89 0.98 -10.60
N LEU A 111 15.35 1.21 -11.79
CA LEU A 111 14.91 2.53 -12.22
C LEU A 111 13.77 3.06 -11.33
N THR A 112 12.70 2.30 -11.20
CA THR A 112 11.53 2.71 -10.40
C THR A 112 11.86 2.83 -8.92
N GLY A 113 12.69 1.93 -8.38
CA GLY A 113 13.13 1.98 -6.98
C GLY A 113 13.96 3.23 -6.69
N THR A 114 14.90 3.58 -7.56
CA THR A 114 15.73 4.79 -7.41
C THR A 114 14.85 6.06 -7.45
N ILE A 115 13.94 6.16 -8.42
CA ILE A 115 13.02 7.30 -8.54
C ILE A 115 12.11 7.39 -7.30
N ASN A 116 11.60 6.26 -6.83
CA ASN A 116 10.73 6.20 -5.67
C ASN A 116 11.46 6.65 -4.39
N ILE A 117 12.67 6.13 -4.13
CA ILE A 117 13.47 6.52 -2.97
C ILE A 117 13.77 8.01 -3.00
N ALA A 118 14.19 8.54 -4.16
CA ALA A 118 14.47 9.96 -4.33
C ALA A 118 13.22 10.83 -4.06
N GLY A 119 12.07 10.47 -4.63
CA GLY A 119 10.82 11.20 -4.46
C GLY A 119 10.31 11.21 -3.02
N VAL A 120 10.28 10.05 -2.36
CA VAL A 120 9.83 9.93 -0.96
C VAL A 120 10.79 10.64 -0.01
N SER A 121 12.09 10.54 -0.23
CA SER A 121 13.08 11.22 0.61
C SER A 121 13.01 12.74 0.45
N MET A 122 12.80 13.24 -0.76
CA MET A 122 12.62 14.67 -1.02
C MET A 122 11.34 15.19 -0.39
N LEU A 123 10.24 14.45 -0.46
CA LEU A 123 9.00 14.78 0.24
C LEU A 123 9.21 14.86 1.75
N SER A 124 9.93 13.89 2.33
CA SER A 124 10.24 13.89 3.76
C SER A 124 11.09 15.09 4.16
N GLY A 125 12.11 15.46 3.35
CA GLY A 125 12.92 16.66 3.56
C GLY A 125 12.09 17.95 3.48
N ALA A 126 11.16 18.04 2.53
CA ALA A 126 10.25 19.17 2.40
C ALA A 126 9.29 19.31 3.60
N LEU A 127 8.75 18.19 4.09
CA LEU A 127 7.92 18.19 5.29
C LEU A 127 8.69 18.64 6.53
N LEU A 128 9.93 18.17 6.73
CA LEU A 128 10.78 18.60 7.84
C LEU A 128 11.08 20.10 7.78
N SER A 129 11.32 20.65 6.60
CA SER A 129 11.49 22.09 6.40
C SER A 129 10.21 22.85 6.76
N GLY A 130 9.03 22.34 6.41
CA GLY A 130 7.73 22.92 6.75
C GLY A 130 7.42 22.91 8.25
N TYR A 131 7.97 21.97 9.00
CA TYR A 131 7.83 21.91 10.48
C TYR A 131 8.82 22.83 11.23
N GLY A 132 9.51 23.74 10.55
CA GLY A 132 10.34 24.76 11.19
C GLY A 132 11.83 24.42 11.26
N ILE A 133 12.31 23.34 10.65
CA ILE A 133 13.73 23.06 10.48
C ILE A 133 14.22 23.85 9.26
N THR A 134 14.19 25.19 9.38
CA THR A 134 14.50 26.12 8.27
C THR A 134 15.98 26.45 8.16
N ALA A 135 16.78 26.05 9.16
CA ALA A 135 18.23 26.36 9.18
C ALA A 135 19.00 25.65 8.06
N THR A 136 18.41 24.68 7.39
CA THR A 136 19.06 23.83 6.39
C THR A 136 18.17 23.71 5.15
N SER A 137 18.77 23.74 3.97
CA SER A 137 18.00 23.60 2.72
C SER A 137 17.39 22.20 2.57
N VAL A 138 16.27 22.10 1.85
CA VAL A 138 15.54 20.84 1.61
C VAL A 138 16.44 19.69 1.11
N PRO A 139 17.39 19.91 0.17
CA PRO A 139 18.30 18.84 -0.26
C PRO A 139 19.17 18.26 0.87
N HIS A 140 19.66 19.09 1.78
CA HIS A 140 20.47 18.60 2.91
C HIS A 140 19.61 17.80 3.90
N LEU A 141 18.38 18.24 4.16
CA LEU A 141 17.41 17.48 4.98
C LEU A 141 17.09 16.13 4.33
N THR A 142 16.93 16.11 3.00
CA THR A 142 16.72 14.87 2.23
C THR A 142 17.87 13.88 2.39
N VAL A 143 19.13 14.38 2.29
CA VAL A 143 20.33 13.55 2.50
C VAL A 143 20.37 13.04 3.96
N GLY A 144 20.05 13.90 4.92
CA GLY A 144 19.95 13.52 6.34
C GLY A 144 18.95 12.38 6.58
N VAL A 145 17.77 12.48 5.96
CA VAL A 145 16.75 11.41 6.01
C VAL A 145 17.28 10.11 5.41
N LEU A 146 17.94 10.17 4.24
CA LEU A 146 18.51 8.99 3.59
C LEU A 146 19.58 8.31 4.45
N ILE A 147 20.49 9.09 5.03
CA ILE A 147 21.54 8.58 5.92
C ILE A 147 20.92 7.95 7.17
N THR A 148 19.94 8.60 7.78
CA THR A 148 19.26 8.08 8.97
C THR A 148 18.54 6.78 8.68
N CYS A 149 17.75 6.72 7.60
CA CYS A 149 17.05 5.50 7.19
C CYS A 149 18.02 4.39 6.79
N GLY A 150 19.09 4.71 6.06
CA GLY A 150 20.14 3.76 5.70
C GLY A 150 20.87 3.21 6.94
N GLY A 151 21.21 4.07 7.89
CA GLY A 151 21.81 3.69 9.16
C GLY A 151 20.90 2.76 9.99
N LEU A 152 19.61 3.10 10.09
CA LEU A 152 18.62 2.25 10.75
C LEU A 152 18.49 0.87 10.08
N LEU A 153 18.57 0.82 8.75
CA LEU A 153 18.54 -0.45 8.00
C LEU A 153 19.77 -1.29 8.27
N LEU A 154 20.95 -0.69 8.35
CA LEU A 154 22.22 -1.41 8.59
C LEU A 154 22.35 -1.89 10.02
N VAL A 155 21.91 -1.10 10.99
CA VAL A 155 22.01 -1.42 12.44
C VAL A 155 20.77 -2.15 12.94
N GLY A 156 19.59 -1.76 12.41
CA GLY A 156 18.29 -2.29 12.84
C GLY A 156 18.01 -3.64 12.19
N HIS A 157 17.88 -4.69 13.01
CA HIS A 157 17.38 -5.96 12.53
C HIS A 157 15.97 -5.78 11.97
N TYR A 158 15.60 -6.60 10.98
CA TYR A 158 14.27 -6.62 10.32
C TYR A 158 13.08 -6.47 11.29
N LYS A 159 13.20 -7.03 12.51
CA LYS A 159 12.17 -6.95 13.55
C LYS A 159 11.88 -5.52 14.03
N LEU A 160 12.90 -4.67 14.11
CA LEU A 160 12.72 -3.27 14.53
C LEU A 160 11.95 -2.49 13.47
N LEU A 161 12.32 -2.65 12.20
CA LEU A 161 11.63 -2.02 11.08
C LEU A 161 10.17 -2.47 10.96
N ASP A 162 9.91 -3.77 11.12
CA ASP A 162 8.57 -4.35 11.10
C ASP A 162 7.69 -3.77 12.21
N SER A 163 8.22 -3.67 13.43
CA SER A 163 7.50 -3.11 14.58
C SER A 163 7.24 -1.61 14.41
N LEU A 164 8.23 -0.85 13.98
CA LEU A 164 8.08 0.60 13.73
C LEU A 164 7.09 0.86 12.61
N ALA A 165 7.16 0.12 11.50
CA ALA A 165 6.23 0.24 10.40
C ALA A 165 4.78 0.02 10.85
N LYS A 166 4.52 -1.02 11.64
CA LYS A 166 3.18 -1.31 12.17
C LYS A 166 2.64 -0.18 13.05
N ILE A 167 3.49 0.36 13.94
CA ILE A 167 3.09 1.48 14.82
C ILE A 167 2.78 2.71 13.98
N ILE A 168 3.69 3.11 13.09
CA ILE A 168 3.55 4.30 12.26
C ILE A 168 2.28 4.23 11.42
N ILE A 169 1.99 3.09 10.79
CA ILE A 169 0.78 2.94 9.96
C ILE A 169 -0.50 2.92 10.77
N THR A 170 -0.47 2.31 11.94
CA THR A 170 -1.64 2.35 12.82
C THR A 170 -1.96 3.81 13.22
N VAL A 171 -0.93 4.56 13.61
CA VAL A 171 -1.08 5.98 13.95
C VAL A 171 -1.53 6.79 12.72
N LEU A 172 -0.93 6.55 11.56
CA LEU A 172 -1.30 7.20 10.30
C LEU A 172 -2.76 6.90 9.92
N GLY A 173 -3.18 5.65 10.01
CA GLY A 173 -4.56 5.25 9.71
C GLY A 173 -5.57 5.92 10.63
N ILE A 174 -5.32 5.91 11.94
CA ILE A 174 -6.19 6.57 12.92
C ILE A 174 -6.23 8.08 12.68
N SER A 175 -5.08 8.72 12.49
CA SER A 175 -5.00 10.17 12.25
C SER A 175 -5.70 10.58 10.96
N THR A 176 -5.60 9.77 9.90
CA THR A 176 -6.29 10.03 8.63
C THR A 176 -7.80 9.93 8.78
N ILE A 177 -8.29 8.89 9.46
CA ILE A 177 -9.75 8.74 9.73
C ILE A 177 -10.24 9.93 10.56
N LEU A 178 -9.50 10.29 11.61
CA LEU A 178 -9.84 11.43 12.47
C LEU A 178 -9.86 12.75 11.67
N ALA A 179 -8.86 12.98 10.83
CA ALA A 179 -8.79 14.15 9.96
C ALA A 179 -9.99 14.24 9.02
N VAL A 180 -10.40 13.11 8.40
CA VAL A 180 -11.59 13.06 7.53
C VAL A 180 -12.86 13.38 8.33
N VAL A 181 -13.03 12.76 9.51
CA VAL A 181 -14.21 13.00 10.36
C VAL A 181 -14.31 14.45 10.79
N LEU A 182 -13.18 15.08 11.16
CA LEU A 182 -13.14 16.49 11.55
C LEU A 182 -13.31 17.45 10.36
N ALA A 183 -12.89 17.05 9.17
CA ALA A 183 -13.03 17.87 7.95
C ALA A 183 -14.47 17.88 7.40
N LEU A 184 -15.23 16.80 7.59
CA LEU A 184 -16.59 16.69 7.05
C LEU A 184 -17.54 17.83 7.49
N PRO A 185 -17.61 18.23 8.78
CA PRO A 185 -18.46 19.33 9.21
C PRO A 185 -17.86 20.72 8.92
N ASN A 186 -16.54 20.80 8.68
CA ASN A 186 -15.79 22.04 8.48
C ASN A 186 -15.34 22.20 7.01
N GLN A 187 -16.17 21.81 6.07
CA GLN A 187 -15.81 21.96 4.65
C GLN A 187 -15.66 23.46 4.32
N PRO A 188 -14.50 23.90 3.82
CA PRO A 188 -14.33 25.25 3.35
C PRO A 188 -15.30 25.54 2.21
N GLU A 189 -15.89 26.72 2.20
CA GLU A 189 -16.71 27.16 1.07
C GLU A 189 -15.86 27.16 -0.19
N ILE A 190 -16.36 26.48 -1.22
CA ILE A 190 -15.70 26.47 -2.53
C ILE A 190 -15.80 27.91 -3.07
N PRO A 191 -14.67 28.58 -3.38
CA PRO A 191 -14.73 29.93 -3.95
C PRO A 191 -15.64 29.96 -5.18
N ALA A 192 -16.52 30.97 -5.26
CA ALA A 192 -17.49 31.10 -6.35
C ALA A 192 -16.85 31.06 -7.74
N ASN A 193 -15.57 31.41 -7.84
CA ASN A 193 -14.78 31.43 -9.08
C ASN A 193 -13.93 30.17 -9.27
N PHE A 194 -14.08 29.15 -8.43
CA PHE A 194 -13.32 27.91 -8.57
C PHE A 194 -13.87 27.09 -9.73
N VAL A 195 -13.07 26.99 -10.78
CA VAL A 195 -13.34 26.10 -11.92
C VAL A 195 -12.36 24.93 -11.81
N ALA A 196 -12.87 23.76 -11.49
CA ALA A 196 -12.04 22.55 -11.46
C ALA A 196 -11.45 22.31 -12.87
N PRO A 197 -10.14 22.09 -13.00
CA PRO A 197 -9.55 21.78 -14.29
C PRO A 197 -10.15 20.48 -14.85
N SER A 198 -10.38 20.46 -16.16
CA SER A 198 -10.89 19.24 -16.79
C SER A 198 -9.84 18.12 -16.71
N PRO A 199 -10.21 16.90 -16.30
CA PRO A 199 -9.30 15.76 -16.29
C PRO A 199 -8.73 15.41 -17.67
N TYR A 200 -9.41 15.83 -18.74
CA TYR A 200 -9.06 15.52 -20.13
C TYR A 200 -8.11 16.53 -20.79
N GLN A 201 -7.63 17.51 -20.04
CA GLN A 201 -6.65 18.47 -20.56
C GLN A 201 -5.23 17.92 -20.43
N TRP A 202 -4.36 18.25 -21.39
CA TRP A 202 -2.95 17.86 -21.35
C TRP A 202 -2.21 18.28 -20.07
N ALA A 203 -2.56 19.43 -19.51
CA ALA A 203 -2.01 19.92 -18.26
C ALA A 203 -2.31 18.98 -17.07
N SER A 204 -3.49 18.35 -17.08
CA SER A 204 -3.91 17.41 -16.03
C SER A 204 -3.34 16.00 -16.21
N PHE A 205 -2.89 15.67 -17.41
CA PHE A 205 -2.47 14.30 -17.77
C PHE A 205 -1.27 13.80 -16.95
N ALA A 206 -0.25 14.63 -16.75
CA ALA A 206 0.91 14.28 -15.93
C ALA A 206 0.51 14.00 -14.48
N PHE A 207 -0.42 14.80 -13.92
CA PHE A 207 -0.95 14.59 -12.58
C PHE A 207 -1.72 13.27 -12.48
N ILE A 208 -2.60 13.00 -13.44
CA ILE A 208 -3.43 11.78 -13.46
C ILE A 208 -2.56 10.53 -13.59
N ILE A 209 -1.55 10.52 -14.47
CA ILE A 209 -0.61 9.39 -14.59
C ILE A 209 0.11 9.18 -13.26
N SER A 210 0.59 10.24 -12.63
CA SER A 210 1.25 10.15 -11.33
C SER A 210 0.32 9.60 -10.26
N LEU A 211 -0.93 10.10 -10.20
CA LEU A 211 -1.96 9.61 -9.28
C LEU A 211 -2.23 8.12 -9.48
N LEU A 212 -2.49 7.70 -10.72
CA LEU A 212 -2.80 6.30 -11.04
C LEU A 212 -1.59 5.37 -10.91
N GLY A 213 -0.38 5.88 -11.10
CA GLY A 213 0.86 5.14 -10.88
C GLY A 213 1.06 4.77 -9.41
N TRP A 214 0.75 5.69 -8.49
CA TRP A 214 0.88 5.52 -7.06
C TRP A 214 -0.34 4.89 -6.39
N MET A 215 -1.50 4.96 -6.99
CA MET A 215 -2.77 4.45 -6.45
C MET A 215 -3.42 3.41 -7.38
N PRO A 216 -3.68 2.19 -6.91
CA PRO A 216 -3.14 1.53 -5.73
C PRO A 216 -1.63 1.35 -5.83
N ALA A 217 -0.98 0.89 -4.75
CA ALA A 217 0.47 0.72 -4.69
C ALA A 217 1.06 0.12 -5.97
N PRO A 218 2.27 0.53 -6.37
CA PRO A 218 2.96 -0.06 -7.50
C PRO A 218 3.19 -1.56 -7.25
N ILE A 219 3.01 -2.35 -8.30
CA ILE A 219 3.16 -3.82 -8.28
C ILE A 219 4.61 -4.16 -8.61
#